data_78e79c39604ad3fce050c05869bc32b2
#
_entry.id   78e79c39604ad3fce050c05869bc32b2
#
_cell.length_a   1.000
_cell.length_b   1.000
_cell.length_c   1.000
_cell.angle_alpha   90.00
_cell.angle_beta   90.00
_cell.angle_gamma   90.00
#
_symmetry.space_group_name_H-M   'P 1'
#
loop_
_entity.id
_entity.type
_entity.pdbx_description
1 polymer ?
#
loop_
_entity_poly.entity_id
_entity_poly.type
_entity_poly.pdbx_seq_one_letter_code
_entity_poly.pdbx_strand_id
1 'polypeptide(L)'
;MASMVTTGGILADIGTDHAYVPIALVQRQKIKGAIAMDINEGPLARAQEHIRAARLEEYIQTRLSDGAEALLPNEADSILIAGMGGELILHILTEGESVCSTAKELILQPQSEIHKVREYLRQHQYKIEDEDMVCEEGKYYPMMRAVKTEQDETWNRLNDQTIAVCDIYGPVSYTHLTLPTKLEV
;
A
#
# COMPACT_ATOMS: atom_id res chain seq x y z
N MET A 1 5.35 6.89 1.81
CA MET A 1 4.11 6.46 1.12
C MET A 1 3.77 7.33 -0.10
N ALA A 2 3.54 8.64 0.04
CA ALA A 2 3.17 9.48 -1.11
C ALA A 2 4.19 9.44 -2.28
N SER A 3 5.48 9.23 -2.02
CA SER A 3 6.51 9.05 -3.05
C SER A 3 6.31 7.78 -3.88
N MET A 4 5.80 6.71 -3.27
CA MET A 4 5.63 5.40 -3.88
C MET A 4 4.44 5.32 -4.86
N VAL A 5 3.41 6.16 -4.69
CA VAL A 5 2.23 6.16 -5.58
C VAL A 5 2.64 6.55 -7.00
N THR A 6 2.23 5.78 -7.99
CA THR A 6 2.49 6.05 -9.41
C THR A 6 1.73 7.29 -9.90
N THR A 7 2.37 8.08 -10.77
CA THR A 7 1.82 9.34 -11.25
C THR A 7 0.67 9.13 -12.24
N GLY A 8 -0.37 9.96 -12.16
CA GLY A 8 -1.38 10.14 -13.21
C GLY A 8 -2.63 9.28 -13.10
N GLY A 9 -2.75 8.44 -12.06
CA GLY A 9 -3.91 7.58 -11.82
C GLY A 9 -4.94 8.15 -10.83
N ILE A 10 -5.91 7.30 -10.46
CA ILE A 10 -6.85 7.49 -9.36
C ILE A 10 -6.38 6.67 -8.17
N LEU A 11 -6.34 7.26 -6.99
CA LEU A 11 -5.98 6.61 -5.73
C LEU A 11 -7.23 6.23 -4.93
N ALA A 12 -7.34 4.99 -4.47
CA ALA A 12 -8.22 4.62 -3.37
C ALA A 12 -7.40 4.58 -2.08
N ASP A 13 -7.76 5.39 -1.09
CA ASP A 13 -7.13 5.49 0.22
C ASP A 13 -8.07 4.88 1.26
N ILE A 14 -7.77 3.64 1.68
CA ILE A 14 -8.61 2.85 2.59
C ILE A 14 -8.14 3.08 4.03
N GLY A 15 -9.07 3.55 4.88
CA GLY A 15 -8.77 4.05 6.23
C GLY A 15 -8.13 5.42 6.19
N THR A 16 -8.72 6.31 5.39
CA THR A 16 -8.14 7.61 5.04
C THR A 16 -8.00 8.57 6.23
N ASP A 17 -8.80 8.40 7.28
CA ASP A 17 -8.93 9.25 8.47
C ASP A 17 -9.08 10.75 8.13
N HIS A 18 -8.02 11.43 7.79
CA HIS A 18 -7.99 12.87 7.51
C HIS A 18 -7.80 13.26 6.03
N ALA A 19 -7.67 12.30 5.13
CA ALA A 19 -7.37 12.47 3.70
C ALA A 19 -6.05 13.24 3.41
N TYR A 20 -5.09 13.24 4.33
CA TYR A 20 -3.84 13.99 4.13
C TYR A 20 -3.03 13.50 2.91
N VAL A 21 -2.96 12.18 2.68
CA VAL A 21 -2.23 11.63 1.54
C VAL A 21 -2.92 11.95 0.22
N PRO A 22 -4.22 11.71 0.03
CA PRO A 22 -4.97 12.16 -1.15
C PRO A 22 -4.79 13.64 -1.45
N ILE A 23 -5.01 14.51 -0.46
CA ILE A 23 -4.88 15.98 -0.61
C ILE A 23 -3.48 16.34 -1.08
N ALA A 24 -2.43 15.82 -0.42
CA ALA A 24 -1.06 16.13 -0.78
C ALA A 24 -0.68 15.68 -2.19
N LEU A 25 -1.21 14.54 -2.64
CA LEU A 25 -0.93 14.00 -3.98
C LEU A 25 -1.65 14.76 -5.08
N VAL A 26 -2.92 15.16 -4.86
CA VAL A 26 -3.68 15.97 -5.81
C VAL A 26 -3.08 17.37 -5.91
N GLN A 27 -2.76 18.03 -4.79
CA GLN A 27 -2.11 19.36 -4.79
C GLN A 27 -0.78 19.37 -5.55
N ARG A 28 -0.02 18.28 -5.48
CA ARG A 28 1.25 18.11 -6.22
C ARG A 28 1.03 17.69 -7.68
N GLN A 29 -0.22 17.55 -8.12
CA GLN A 29 -0.57 17.05 -9.45
C GLN A 29 0.02 15.67 -9.76
N LYS A 30 0.30 14.89 -8.71
CA LYS A 30 0.84 13.54 -8.85
C LYS A 30 -0.21 12.53 -9.28
N ILE A 31 -1.47 12.70 -8.81
CA ILE A 31 -2.63 11.90 -9.17
C ILE A 31 -3.74 12.80 -9.74
N LYS A 32 -4.63 12.20 -10.53
CA LYS A 32 -5.77 12.91 -11.14
C LYS A 32 -6.92 13.11 -10.16
N GLY A 33 -7.05 12.22 -9.19
CA GLY A 33 -8.10 12.25 -8.18
C GLY A 33 -7.94 11.11 -7.19
N ALA A 34 -8.82 11.08 -6.18
CA ALA A 34 -8.81 10.04 -5.17
C ALA A 34 -10.21 9.71 -4.64
N ILE A 35 -10.33 8.50 -4.10
CA ILE A 35 -11.47 8.02 -3.32
C ILE A 35 -10.95 7.80 -1.90
N ALA A 36 -11.32 8.69 -1.00
CA ALA A 36 -10.94 8.63 0.42
C ALA A 36 -12.01 7.83 1.17
N MET A 37 -11.62 6.69 1.72
CA MET A 37 -12.55 5.69 2.27
C MET A 37 -12.26 5.43 3.76
N ASP A 38 -13.32 5.28 4.55
CA ASP A 38 -13.23 4.85 5.94
C ASP A 38 -14.51 4.11 6.34
N ILE A 39 -14.41 3.23 7.32
CA ILE A 39 -15.56 2.48 7.87
C ILE A 39 -16.40 3.37 8.81
N ASN A 40 -15.83 4.43 9.33
CA ASN A 40 -16.47 5.31 10.30
C ASN A 40 -16.82 6.67 9.71
N GLU A 41 -18.02 7.16 10.02
CA GLU A 41 -18.49 8.48 9.58
C GLU A 41 -17.67 9.65 10.15
N GLY A 42 -17.15 9.52 11.40
CA GLY A 42 -16.36 10.56 12.05
C GLY A 42 -15.07 10.91 11.30
N PRO A 43 -14.20 9.94 11.00
CA PRO A 43 -13.05 10.14 10.12
C PRO A 43 -13.42 10.72 8.76
N LEU A 44 -14.46 10.21 8.11
CA LEU A 44 -14.91 10.73 6.82
C LEU A 44 -15.37 12.19 6.89
N ALA A 45 -16.06 12.59 7.95
CA ALA A 45 -16.45 13.99 8.15
C ALA A 45 -15.22 14.91 8.26
N ARG A 46 -14.20 14.49 9.01
CA ARG A 46 -12.92 15.22 9.08
C ARG A 46 -12.21 15.29 7.72
N ALA A 47 -12.18 14.16 7.00
CA ALA A 47 -11.62 14.12 5.64
C ALA A 47 -12.34 15.13 4.71
N GLN A 48 -13.68 15.16 4.74
CA GLN A 48 -14.48 16.13 3.97
C GLN A 48 -14.17 17.58 4.32
N GLU A 49 -14.00 17.88 5.61
CA GLU A 49 -13.63 19.24 6.05
C GLU A 49 -12.27 19.65 5.48
N HIS A 50 -11.27 18.76 5.54
CA HIS A 50 -9.95 19.03 5.00
C HIS A 50 -9.94 19.15 3.48
N ILE A 51 -10.67 18.28 2.77
CA ILE A 51 -10.81 18.32 1.31
C ILE A 51 -11.45 19.68 0.90
N ARG A 52 -12.52 20.09 1.59
CA ARG A 52 -13.18 21.37 1.35
C ARG A 52 -12.26 22.55 1.65
N ALA A 53 -11.55 22.53 2.76
CA ALA A 53 -10.56 23.56 3.12
C ALA A 53 -9.45 23.70 2.06
N ALA A 54 -9.07 22.57 1.44
CA ALA A 54 -8.11 22.51 0.34
C ALA A 54 -8.72 22.87 -1.03
N ARG A 55 -10.05 23.01 -1.16
CA ARG A 55 -10.80 23.23 -2.40
C ARG A 55 -10.58 22.11 -3.44
N LEU A 56 -10.65 20.87 -2.98
CA LEU A 56 -10.38 19.68 -3.80
C LEU A 56 -11.59 18.75 -3.93
N GLU A 57 -12.82 19.25 -3.69
CA GLU A 57 -14.06 18.45 -3.74
C GLU A 57 -14.33 17.85 -5.13
N GLU A 58 -13.83 18.48 -6.19
CA GLU A 58 -13.96 17.98 -7.57
C GLU A 58 -12.96 16.85 -7.87
N TYR A 59 -11.92 16.70 -7.07
CA TYR A 59 -10.84 15.73 -7.28
C TYR A 59 -10.84 14.57 -6.28
N ILE A 60 -11.40 14.78 -5.08
CA ILE A 60 -11.36 13.78 -4.01
C ILE A 60 -12.79 13.52 -3.52
N GLN A 61 -13.25 12.31 -3.78
CA GLN A 61 -14.53 11.80 -3.28
C GLN A 61 -14.30 11.10 -1.93
N THR A 62 -15.21 11.30 -0.97
CA THR A 62 -15.24 10.48 0.26
C THR A 62 -16.29 9.38 0.13
N ARG A 63 -16.02 8.21 0.71
CA ARG A 63 -16.92 7.06 0.63
C ARG A 63 -16.89 6.25 1.92
N LEU A 64 -18.05 5.99 2.53
CA LEU A 64 -18.17 5.08 3.66
C LEU A 64 -18.00 3.65 3.14
N SER A 65 -17.05 2.88 3.71
CA SER A 65 -16.72 1.54 3.25
C SER A 65 -16.03 0.73 4.33
N ASP A 66 -16.41 -0.52 4.48
CA ASP A 66 -15.60 -1.51 5.19
C ASP A 66 -14.54 -2.03 4.20
N GLY A 67 -13.29 -1.69 4.45
CA GLY A 67 -12.19 -2.00 3.52
C GLY A 67 -12.49 -1.54 2.09
N ALA A 68 -12.41 -2.46 1.13
CA ALA A 68 -12.61 -2.20 -0.30
C ALA A 68 -14.04 -2.45 -0.80
N GLU A 69 -15.02 -2.77 0.07
CA GLU A 69 -16.36 -3.21 -0.35
C GLU A 69 -17.10 -2.22 -1.24
N ALA A 70 -16.95 -0.93 -0.97
CA ALA A 70 -17.62 0.12 -1.74
C ALA A 70 -16.81 0.57 -2.98
N LEU A 71 -15.68 -0.05 -3.28
CA LEU A 71 -14.88 0.23 -4.46
C LEU A 71 -15.30 -0.69 -5.61
N LEU A 72 -15.36 -0.17 -6.83
CA LEU A 72 -15.65 -0.98 -8.01
C LEU A 72 -14.37 -1.47 -8.69
N PRO A 73 -14.40 -2.62 -9.38
CA PRO A 73 -13.28 -3.09 -10.19
C PRO A 73 -12.85 -2.04 -11.22
N ASN A 74 -11.53 -1.81 -11.34
CA ASN A 74 -10.92 -0.80 -12.22
C ASN A 74 -11.27 0.67 -11.90
N GLU A 75 -11.85 0.95 -10.73
CA GLU A 75 -12.18 2.32 -10.33
C GLU A 75 -10.95 3.10 -9.83
N ALA A 76 -9.97 2.39 -9.28
CA ALA A 76 -8.70 2.96 -8.82
C ALA A 76 -7.51 2.30 -9.51
N ASP A 77 -6.50 3.11 -9.84
CA ASP A 77 -5.22 2.63 -10.36
C ASP A 77 -4.28 2.19 -9.23
N SER A 78 -4.34 2.87 -8.09
CA SER A 78 -3.52 2.61 -6.91
C SER A 78 -4.42 2.44 -5.69
N ILE A 79 -4.13 1.45 -4.84
CA ILE A 79 -4.79 1.26 -3.55
C ILE A 79 -3.77 1.50 -2.44
N LEU A 80 -4.09 2.40 -1.53
CA LEU A 80 -3.31 2.70 -0.34
C LEU A 80 -4.03 2.16 0.89
N ILE A 81 -3.31 1.37 1.70
CA ILE A 81 -3.77 0.91 3.01
C ILE A 81 -2.63 1.15 4.01
N ALA A 82 -2.79 2.11 4.90
CA ALA A 82 -1.74 2.55 5.79
C ALA A 82 -2.18 2.71 7.24
N GLY A 83 -1.25 2.56 8.18
CA GLY A 83 -1.52 2.78 9.59
C GLY A 83 -2.30 1.66 10.27
N MET A 84 -2.43 0.50 9.64
CA MET A 84 -3.22 -0.63 10.12
C MET A 84 -2.34 -1.81 10.55
N GLY A 85 -2.84 -2.66 11.45
CA GLY A 85 -2.21 -3.95 11.73
C GLY A 85 -2.24 -4.87 10.50
N GLY A 86 -1.23 -5.72 10.34
CA GLY A 86 -1.13 -6.60 9.18
C GLY A 86 -2.32 -7.54 9.01
N GLU A 87 -2.90 -8.04 10.08
CA GLU A 87 -4.11 -8.88 10.01
C GLU A 87 -5.31 -8.15 9.41
N LEU A 88 -5.48 -6.85 9.73
CA LEU A 88 -6.55 -6.05 9.14
C LEU A 88 -6.28 -5.78 7.66
N ILE A 89 -5.03 -5.48 7.29
CA ILE A 89 -4.65 -5.34 5.87
C ILE A 89 -4.94 -6.63 5.10
N LEU A 90 -4.58 -7.79 5.66
CA LEU A 90 -4.84 -9.09 5.05
C LEU A 90 -6.35 -9.35 4.88
N HIS A 91 -7.14 -9.02 5.89
CA HIS A 91 -8.59 -9.12 5.81
C HIS A 91 -9.15 -8.26 4.66
N ILE A 92 -8.76 -6.98 4.59
CA ILE A 92 -9.19 -6.07 3.53
C ILE A 92 -8.80 -6.59 2.13
N LEU A 93 -7.57 -7.08 1.98
CA LEU A 93 -7.09 -7.60 0.70
C LEU A 93 -7.79 -8.90 0.30
N THR A 94 -8.13 -9.76 1.26
CA THR A 94 -8.81 -11.04 1.01
C THR A 94 -10.27 -10.83 0.63
N GLU A 95 -11.03 -10.06 1.43
CA GLU A 95 -12.44 -9.76 1.15
C GLU A 95 -12.58 -8.88 -0.10
N GLY A 96 -11.64 -7.97 -0.32
CA GLY A 96 -11.60 -7.09 -1.48
C GLY A 96 -10.82 -7.63 -2.69
N GLU A 97 -10.48 -8.92 -2.77
CA GLU A 97 -9.59 -9.45 -3.81
C GLU A 97 -10.06 -9.13 -5.23
N SER A 98 -11.37 -9.27 -5.48
CA SER A 98 -11.96 -9.00 -6.80
C SER A 98 -11.76 -7.57 -7.29
N VAL A 99 -11.58 -6.62 -6.37
CA VAL A 99 -11.34 -5.20 -6.65
C VAL A 99 -9.85 -4.87 -6.56
N CYS A 100 -9.19 -5.29 -5.48
CA CYS A 100 -7.77 -5.01 -5.27
C CYS A 100 -6.89 -5.58 -6.38
N SER A 101 -7.26 -6.74 -6.93
CA SER A 101 -6.52 -7.36 -8.05
C SER A 101 -6.64 -6.59 -9.37
N THR A 102 -7.58 -5.66 -9.51
CA THR A 102 -7.73 -4.83 -10.71
C THR A 102 -6.88 -3.55 -10.67
N ALA A 103 -6.41 -3.17 -9.48
CA ALA A 103 -5.50 -2.05 -9.32
C ALA A 103 -4.10 -2.39 -9.87
N LYS A 104 -3.40 -1.40 -10.38
CA LYS A 104 -2.04 -1.56 -10.91
C LYS A 104 -1.01 -1.76 -9.80
N GLU A 105 -1.26 -1.17 -8.64
CA GLU A 105 -0.36 -1.23 -7.49
C GLU A 105 -1.11 -1.17 -6.16
N LEU A 106 -0.51 -1.79 -5.17
CA LEU A 106 -0.86 -1.69 -3.76
C LEU A 106 0.26 -0.95 -3.02
N ILE A 107 -0.09 0.06 -2.23
CA ILE A 107 0.83 0.76 -1.34
C ILE A 107 0.42 0.40 0.09
N LEU A 108 1.22 -0.37 0.78
CA LEU A 108 0.88 -0.93 2.08
C LEU A 108 1.84 -0.44 3.16
N GLN A 109 1.27 -0.07 4.32
CA GLN A 109 2.06 0.27 5.50
C GLN A 109 1.50 -0.49 6.71
N PRO A 110 1.89 -1.76 6.88
CA PRO A 110 1.52 -2.55 8.05
C PRO A 110 2.29 -2.09 9.29
N GLN A 111 1.59 -2.00 10.44
CA GLN A 111 2.19 -1.68 11.73
C GLN A 111 2.59 -2.94 12.53
N SER A 112 2.09 -4.10 12.13
CA SER A 112 2.38 -5.42 12.72
C SER A 112 2.29 -6.50 11.65
N GLU A 113 2.72 -7.73 11.96
CA GLU A 113 2.58 -8.92 11.09
C GLU A 113 3.10 -8.71 9.65
N ILE A 114 4.16 -7.92 9.49
CA ILE A 114 4.68 -7.47 8.18
C ILE A 114 5.04 -8.68 7.31
N HIS A 115 5.62 -9.72 7.92
CA HIS A 115 5.98 -10.97 7.24
C HIS A 115 4.77 -11.67 6.60
N LYS A 116 3.61 -11.66 7.28
CA LYS A 116 2.37 -12.25 6.73
C LYS A 116 1.85 -11.45 5.53
N VAL A 117 1.96 -10.12 5.59
CA VAL A 117 1.58 -9.26 4.45
C VAL A 117 2.47 -9.55 3.24
N ARG A 118 3.79 -9.69 3.42
CA ARG A 118 4.72 -10.06 2.34
C ARG A 118 4.43 -11.47 1.80
N GLU A 119 4.17 -12.42 2.68
CA GLU A 119 3.79 -13.79 2.29
C GLU A 119 2.51 -13.78 1.44
N TYR A 120 1.47 -13.04 1.87
CA TYR A 120 0.24 -12.88 1.10
C TYR A 120 0.51 -12.31 -0.29
N LEU A 121 1.27 -11.23 -0.38
CA LEU A 121 1.61 -10.60 -1.66
C LEU A 121 2.29 -11.60 -2.60
N ARG A 122 3.25 -12.38 -2.11
CA ARG A 122 3.93 -13.42 -2.87
C ARG A 122 2.98 -14.52 -3.34
N GLN A 123 2.11 -15.01 -2.45
CA GLN A 123 1.14 -16.08 -2.76
C GLN A 123 0.09 -15.64 -3.78
N HIS A 124 -0.24 -14.34 -3.83
CA HIS A 124 -1.25 -13.76 -4.73
C HIS A 124 -0.62 -13.06 -5.95
N GLN A 125 0.62 -13.43 -6.32
CA GLN A 125 1.30 -12.94 -7.52
C GLN A 125 1.53 -11.42 -7.53
N TYR A 126 1.80 -10.83 -6.38
CA TYR A 126 2.30 -9.47 -6.28
C TYR A 126 3.82 -9.48 -6.10
N LYS A 127 4.50 -8.66 -6.89
CA LYS A 127 5.92 -8.38 -6.73
C LYS A 127 6.09 -7.10 -5.93
N ILE A 128 6.85 -7.15 -4.85
CA ILE A 128 7.28 -5.95 -4.12
C ILE A 128 8.39 -5.29 -4.94
N GLU A 129 8.10 -4.13 -5.52
CA GLU A 129 9.06 -3.40 -6.38
C GLU A 129 9.82 -2.32 -5.61
N ASP A 130 9.23 -1.80 -4.54
CA ASP A 130 9.84 -0.75 -3.74
C ASP A 130 9.49 -0.94 -2.25
N GLU A 131 10.45 -0.72 -1.38
CA GLU A 131 10.29 -0.72 0.07
C GLU A 131 11.03 0.48 0.65
N ASP A 132 10.42 1.08 1.66
CA ASP A 132 11.01 2.19 2.41
C ASP A 132 10.64 2.07 3.88
N MET A 133 11.34 2.77 4.74
CA MET A 133 11.11 2.74 6.18
C MET A 133 11.33 4.11 6.78
N VAL A 134 10.36 4.59 7.53
CA VAL A 134 10.48 5.81 8.33
C VAL A 134 10.66 5.42 9.78
N CYS A 135 11.59 6.09 10.46
CA CYS A 135 11.76 6.00 11.91
C CYS A 135 11.24 7.28 12.55
N GLU A 136 10.24 7.16 13.41
CA GLU A 136 9.65 8.26 14.18
C GLU A 136 9.58 7.86 15.64
N GLU A 137 10.14 8.67 16.53
CA GLU A 137 10.19 8.41 17.97
C GLU A 137 10.72 7.00 18.34
N GLY A 138 11.66 6.48 17.57
CA GLY A 138 12.24 5.15 17.77
C GLY A 138 11.38 3.97 17.30
N LYS A 139 10.22 4.23 16.70
CA LYS A 139 9.37 3.23 16.06
C LYS A 139 9.59 3.26 14.55
N TYR A 140 9.72 2.07 13.96
CA TYR A 140 9.92 1.91 12.53
C TYR A 140 8.59 1.63 11.84
N TYR A 141 8.37 2.31 10.71
CA TYR A 141 7.16 2.21 9.89
C TYR A 141 7.56 1.74 8.48
N PRO A 142 7.61 0.43 8.25
CA PRO A 142 7.91 -0.11 6.92
C PRO A 142 6.76 0.16 5.96
N MET A 143 7.11 0.47 4.72
CA MET A 143 6.20 0.72 3.63
C MET A 143 6.63 -0.10 2.43
N MET A 144 5.67 -0.58 1.65
CA MET A 144 5.97 -1.36 0.45
C MET A 144 5.03 -0.99 -0.68
N ARG A 145 5.56 -0.96 -1.90
CA ARG A 145 4.80 -0.89 -3.14
C ARG A 145 4.86 -2.24 -3.84
N ALA A 146 3.70 -2.83 -4.07
CA ALA A 146 3.56 -4.10 -4.74
C ALA A 146 2.74 -3.95 -6.02
N VAL A 147 3.14 -4.62 -7.09
CA VAL A 147 2.47 -4.63 -8.38
C VAL A 147 2.05 -6.04 -8.75
N LYS A 148 0.90 -6.18 -9.38
CA LYS A 148 0.45 -7.48 -9.89
C LYS A 148 1.38 -7.94 -11.02
N THR A 149 1.76 -9.20 -11.01
CA THR A 149 2.62 -9.77 -12.04
C THR A 149 2.07 -11.14 -12.47
N GLU A 150 2.09 -11.42 -13.76
CA GLU A 150 1.68 -12.74 -14.29
C GLU A 150 2.79 -13.79 -14.12
N GLN A 151 4.05 -13.35 -13.99
CA GLN A 151 5.22 -14.22 -13.88
C GLN A 151 6.27 -13.57 -12.95
N ASP A 152 6.24 -13.94 -11.69
CA ASP A 152 7.38 -13.64 -10.79
C ASP A 152 8.24 -14.92 -10.65
N GLU A 153 9.20 -15.08 -11.54
CA GLU A 153 10.18 -16.16 -11.46
C GLU A 153 11.19 -15.97 -10.30
N THR A 154 11.19 -14.84 -9.65
CA THR A 154 12.15 -14.51 -8.60
C THR A 154 12.07 -15.54 -7.47
N TRP A 155 10.86 -15.88 -7.05
CA TRP A 155 10.61 -16.81 -5.96
C TRP A 155 10.91 -18.26 -6.31
N ASN A 156 10.72 -18.66 -7.57
CA ASN A 156 10.95 -20.02 -8.05
C ASN A 156 12.44 -20.43 -7.99
N ARG A 157 13.35 -19.46 -7.88
CA ARG A 157 14.80 -19.67 -7.80
C ARG A 157 15.34 -19.68 -6.37
N LEU A 158 14.51 -19.33 -5.40
CA LEU A 158 14.90 -19.22 -3.99
C LEU A 158 14.51 -20.51 -3.25
N ASN A 159 15.33 -20.91 -2.29
CA ASN A 159 14.96 -21.97 -1.35
C ASN A 159 14.04 -21.42 -0.23
N ASP A 160 13.34 -22.30 0.46
CA ASP A 160 12.39 -21.95 1.52
C ASP A 160 13.00 -21.09 2.62
N GLN A 161 14.26 -21.31 2.97
CA GLN A 161 14.96 -20.53 3.99
C GLN A 161 15.20 -19.10 3.54
N THR A 162 15.55 -18.89 2.27
CA THR A 162 15.72 -17.54 1.69
C THR A 162 14.37 -16.83 1.56
N ILE A 163 13.32 -17.56 1.17
CA ILE A 163 11.95 -17.01 1.12
C ILE A 163 11.52 -16.52 2.50
N ALA A 164 11.71 -17.32 3.56
CA ALA A 164 11.39 -16.93 4.92
C ALA A 164 12.16 -15.68 5.38
N VAL A 165 13.43 -15.55 4.99
CA VAL A 165 14.23 -14.34 5.27
C VAL A 165 13.67 -13.12 4.53
N CYS A 166 13.28 -13.26 3.26
CA CYS A 166 12.67 -12.18 2.50
C CYS A 166 11.31 -11.76 3.08
N ASP A 167 10.50 -12.70 3.57
CA ASP A 167 9.22 -12.37 4.21
C ASP A 167 9.43 -11.60 5.53
N ILE A 168 10.49 -11.88 6.28
CA ILE A 168 10.82 -11.18 7.54
C ILE A 168 11.42 -9.79 7.27
N TYR A 169 12.42 -9.69 6.41
CA TYR A 169 13.25 -8.50 6.25
C TYR A 169 12.93 -7.67 4.99
N GLY A 170 12.15 -8.21 4.07
CA GLY A 170 11.79 -7.61 2.80
C GLY A 170 12.71 -8.04 1.64
N PRO A 171 12.12 -8.36 0.48
CA PRO A 171 12.89 -8.83 -0.67
C PRO A 171 13.79 -7.73 -1.27
N VAL A 172 13.36 -6.48 -1.24
CA VAL A 172 14.15 -5.35 -1.72
C VAL A 172 15.30 -5.06 -0.76
N SER A 173 15.01 -5.01 0.54
CA SER A 173 16.04 -4.83 1.58
C SER A 173 17.06 -5.97 1.59
N TYR A 174 16.63 -7.21 1.39
CA TYR A 174 17.50 -8.37 1.31
C TYR A 174 18.49 -8.28 0.15
N THR A 175 18.03 -7.88 -1.05
CA THR A 175 18.90 -7.72 -2.21
C THR A 175 19.95 -6.62 -2.03
N HIS A 176 19.65 -5.58 -1.27
CA HIS A 176 20.61 -4.54 -0.90
C HIS A 176 21.61 -4.97 0.18
N LEU A 177 21.19 -5.85 1.11
CA LEU A 177 22.06 -6.36 2.17
C LEU A 177 22.97 -7.49 1.69
N THR A 178 22.63 -8.19 0.62
CA THR A 178 23.41 -9.32 0.05
C THR A 178 24.35 -8.91 -1.07
N LEU A 179 24.47 -7.61 -1.42
CA LEU A 179 25.53 -7.12 -2.30
C LEU A 179 26.88 -7.22 -1.59
N PRO A 180 27.93 -7.61 -2.30
CA PRO A 180 28.86 -8.63 -1.87
C PRO A 180 29.86 -8.08 -0.86
N THR A 181 29.80 -8.54 0.35
CA THR A 181 31.07 -8.74 1.04
C THR A 181 31.73 -9.96 0.42
N LYS A 182 32.46 -9.79 -0.67
CA LYS A 182 33.64 -10.59 -0.90
C LYS A 182 34.55 -10.32 0.30
N LEU A 183 34.37 -11.10 1.34
CA LEU A 183 35.46 -11.40 2.24
C LEU A 183 36.43 -12.24 1.42
N GLU A 184 37.36 -11.59 0.76
CA GLU A 184 38.60 -12.24 0.37
C GLU A 184 39.35 -12.55 1.65
N VAL A 185 39.44 -13.83 1.94
CA VAL A 185 40.41 -14.39 2.90
C VAL A 185 41.75 -14.46 2.21
#